data_785e23b9c9fb152f655cc317960884b0
#
_entry.id   785e23b9c9fb152f655cc317960884b0
#
_cell.length_a   1.000
_cell.length_b   1.000
_cell.length_c   1.000
_cell.angle_alpha   90.00
_cell.angle_beta   90.00
_cell.angle_gamma   90.00
#
_symmetry.space_group_name_H-M   'P 1'
#
loop_
_entity.id
_entity.type
_entity.pdbx_description
1 polymer ?
#
loop_
_entity_poly.entity_id
_entity_poly.type
_entity_poly.pdbx_seq_one_letter_code
_entity_poly.pdbx_strand_id
1 'polypeptide(L)'
;MDWDQAVIWITTRTIRPGSYEEFRQAWRPKAFPEGMTRAYECFSEDRNEVVGISVWDSMESRERYRMSDVEAERQRAMAPYVEAESSGVYVGRELELPRSP
;
A
#
# COMPACT_ATOMS: atom_id res chain seq x y z
N MET A 1 -5.01 22.54 -11.91
CA MET A 1 -6.04 21.93 -11.05
C MET A 1 -5.49 21.81 -9.66
N ASP A 2 -6.14 22.51 -8.73
CA ASP A 2 -5.70 22.49 -7.33
C ASP A 2 -6.34 21.30 -6.63
N TRP A 3 -5.59 20.23 -6.58
CA TRP A 3 -5.92 19.13 -5.71
C TRP A 3 -5.17 19.36 -4.41
N ASP A 4 -5.88 19.36 -3.28
CA ASP A 4 -5.22 19.25 -1.97
C ASP A 4 -4.67 17.85 -1.89
N GLN A 5 -3.41 17.75 -2.21
CA GLN A 5 -2.90 16.53 -2.78
C GLN A 5 -2.44 15.56 -1.74
N ALA A 6 -3.16 14.46 -1.69
CA ALA A 6 -2.60 13.24 -1.18
C ALA A 6 -2.09 12.43 -2.37
N VAL A 7 -0.96 11.81 -2.20
CA VAL A 7 -0.46 10.82 -3.15
C VAL A 7 -0.87 9.45 -2.62
N ILE A 8 -1.56 8.69 -3.45
CA ILE A 8 -2.13 7.41 -3.05
C ILE A 8 -1.48 6.31 -3.88
N TRP A 9 -0.86 5.36 -3.20
CA TRP A 9 -0.21 4.23 -3.84
C TRP A 9 -1.01 2.98 -3.51
N ILE A 10 -1.52 2.32 -4.54
CA ILE A 10 -2.35 1.12 -4.40
C ILE A 10 -1.62 -0.04 -5.05
N THR A 11 -1.39 -1.09 -4.29
CA THR A 11 -0.77 -2.31 -4.79
C THR A 11 -1.72 -3.48 -4.53
N THR A 12 -2.03 -4.22 -5.59
CA THR A 12 -2.87 -5.41 -5.51
C THR A 12 -2.01 -6.62 -5.75
N ARG A 13 -2.03 -7.56 -4.81
CA ARG A 13 -1.26 -8.80 -4.90
C ARG A 13 -2.16 -10.01 -4.76
N THR A 14 -2.01 -10.97 -5.68
CA THR A 14 -2.59 -12.29 -5.50
C THR A 14 -1.54 -13.12 -4.76
N ILE A 15 -1.92 -13.70 -3.65
CA ILE A 15 -0.99 -14.46 -2.81
C ILE A 15 -1.26 -15.96 -2.92
N ARG A 16 -0.26 -16.75 -2.57
CA ARG A 16 -0.39 -18.21 -2.58
C ARG A 16 -1.44 -18.64 -1.57
N PRO A 17 -2.35 -19.58 -1.94
CA PRO A 17 -3.37 -20.06 -1.01
C PRO A 17 -2.75 -20.53 0.31
N GLY A 18 -3.35 -20.12 1.42
CA GLY A 18 -2.89 -20.51 2.74
C GLY A 18 -1.69 -19.73 3.27
N SER A 19 -1.21 -18.72 2.53
CA SER A 19 0.00 -17.96 2.90
C SER A 19 -0.29 -16.58 3.49
N TYR A 20 -1.54 -16.27 3.79
CA TYR A 20 -1.90 -14.92 4.20
C TYR A 20 -1.13 -14.44 5.44
N GLU A 21 -1.01 -15.27 6.46
CA GLU A 21 -0.32 -14.86 7.69
C GLU A 21 1.17 -14.62 7.47
N GLU A 22 1.83 -15.50 6.73
CA GLU A 22 3.25 -15.33 6.40
C GLU A 22 3.46 -14.10 5.53
N PHE A 23 2.58 -13.92 4.54
CA PHE A 23 2.64 -12.73 3.68
C PHE A 23 2.45 -11.46 4.51
N ARG A 24 1.46 -11.45 5.39
CA ARG A 24 1.15 -10.29 6.23
C ARG A 24 2.34 -9.87 7.07
N GLN A 25 3.04 -10.81 7.67
CA GLN A 25 4.22 -10.51 8.48
C GLN A 25 5.37 -9.95 7.64
N ALA A 26 5.56 -10.47 6.44
CA ALA A 26 6.56 -9.96 5.51
C ALA A 26 6.21 -8.58 4.97
N TRP A 27 4.93 -8.34 4.72
CA TRP A 27 4.40 -7.10 4.15
C TRP A 27 4.44 -5.94 5.14
N ARG A 28 4.21 -6.22 6.40
CA ARG A 28 4.05 -5.19 7.43
C ARG A 28 5.37 -4.47 7.69
N PRO A 29 5.44 -3.16 7.51
CA PRO A 29 6.67 -2.44 7.83
C PRO A 29 6.88 -2.37 9.34
N LYS A 30 8.13 -2.38 9.77
CA LYS A 30 8.48 -2.29 11.20
C LYS A 30 8.18 -0.91 11.76
N ALA A 31 8.17 0.11 10.90
CA ALA A 31 7.83 1.48 11.26
C ALA A 31 7.26 2.15 10.04
N PHE A 32 6.39 3.14 10.27
CA PHE A 32 5.85 3.91 9.15
C PHE A 32 6.92 4.82 8.58
N PRO A 33 7.07 4.83 7.24
CA PRO A 33 8.03 5.70 6.59
C PRO A 33 7.66 7.17 6.77
N GLU A 34 8.67 8.03 6.71
CA GLU A 34 8.46 9.46 6.70
C GLU A 34 7.63 9.85 5.48
N GLY A 35 6.61 10.66 5.70
CA GLY A 35 5.70 11.13 4.66
C GLY A 35 4.48 10.28 4.44
N MET A 36 4.46 9.05 4.96
CA MET A 36 3.26 8.21 4.92
C MET A 36 2.31 8.69 6.00
N THR A 37 1.12 9.12 5.59
CA THR A 37 0.13 9.66 6.52
C THR A 37 -0.93 8.66 6.90
N ARG A 38 -1.23 7.71 6.04
CA ARG A 38 -2.20 6.63 6.29
C ARG A 38 -1.84 5.39 5.50
N ALA A 39 -2.27 4.25 5.99
CA ALA A 39 -2.10 2.98 5.29
C ALA A 39 -3.27 2.06 5.60
N TYR A 40 -3.63 1.26 4.61
CA TYR A 40 -4.72 0.29 4.74
C TYR A 40 -4.27 -1.05 4.18
N GLU A 41 -4.68 -2.10 4.87
CA GLU A 41 -4.53 -3.46 4.41
C GLU A 41 -5.92 -4.02 4.17
N CYS A 42 -6.18 -4.45 2.94
CA CYS A 42 -7.47 -5.04 2.58
C CYS A 42 -7.23 -6.45 2.07
N PHE A 43 -8.04 -7.40 2.51
CA PHE A 43 -7.92 -8.79 2.11
C PHE A 43 -9.24 -9.30 1.58
N SER A 44 -9.21 -9.91 0.41
CA SER A 44 -10.35 -10.61 -0.17
C SER A 44 -10.07 -12.10 -0.12
N GLU A 45 -10.75 -12.79 0.76
CA GLU A 45 -10.58 -14.24 0.94
C GLU A 45 -10.94 -15.02 -0.32
N ASP A 46 -12.04 -14.65 -0.96
CA ASP A 46 -12.53 -15.30 -2.18
C ASP A 46 -11.53 -15.25 -3.33
N ARG A 47 -10.79 -14.16 -3.42
CA ARG A 47 -9.83 -13.93 -4.49
C ARG A 47 -8.40 -14.23 -4.10
N ASN A 48 -8.18 -14.49 -2.83
CA ASN A 48 -6.85 -14.67 -2.28
C ASN A 48 -5.96 -13.47 -2.59
N GLU A 49 -6.53 -12.28 -2.43
CA GLU A 49 -5.96 -11.03 -2.90
C GLU A 49 -5.78 -10.05 -1.76
N VAL A 50 -4.62 -9.42 -1.69
CA VAL A 50 -4.33 -8.37 -0.70
C VAL A 50 -4.14 -7.06 -1.44
N VAL A 51 -4.87 -6.04 -1.01
CA VAL A 51 -4.73 -4.68 -1.53
C VAL A 51 -4.12 -3.81 -0.43
N GLY A 52 -2.95 -3.29 -0.69
CA GLY A 52 -2.29 -2.33 0.18
C GLY A 52 -2.52 -0.93 -0.36
N ILE A 53 -2.97 -0.03 0.50
CA ILE A 53 -3.18 1.36 0.14
C ILE A 53 -2.36 2.21 1.09
N SER A 54 -1.47 3.04 0.55
CA SER A 54 -0.72 3.99 1.36
C SER A 54 -0.96 5.41 0.85
N VAL A 55 -1.07 6.33 1.78
CA VAL A 55 -1.32 7.73 1.50
C VAL A 55 -0.10 8.54 1.94
N TRP A 56 0.39 9.40 1.07
CA TRP A 56 1.65 10.11 1.26
C TRP A 56 1.43 11.62 1.14
N ASP A 57 2.26 12.36 1.86
CA ASP A 57 2.20 13.84 1.82
C ASP A 57 2.73 14.41 0.50
N SER A 58 3.57 13.65 -0.22
CA SER A 58 4.14 14.10 -1.49
C SER A 58 4.61 12.92 -2.32
N MET A 59 4.74 13.17 -3.62
CA MET A 59 5.31 12.19 -4.55
C MET A 59 6.78 11.92 -4.20
N GLU A 60 7.48 12.93 -3.75
CA GLU A 60 8.88 12.82 -3.36
C GLU A 60 9.07 11.87 -2.19
N SER A 61 8.25 11.98 -1.15
CA SER A 61 8.31 11.09 0.01
C SER A 61 8.04 9.64 -0.38
N ARG A 62 7.03 9.43 -1.20
CA ARG A 62 6.71 8.09 -1.69
C ARG A 62 7.86 7.51 -2.52
N GLU A 63 8.44 8.31 -3.40
CA GLU A 63 9.54 7.87 -4.27
C GLU A 63 10.79 7.53 -3.44
N ARG A 64 11.08 8.34 -2.44
CA ARG A 64 12.18 8.08 -1.52
C ARG A 64 12.02 6.74 -0.82
N TYR A 65 10.82 6.44 -0.36
CA TYR A 65 10.55 5.15 0.28
C TYR A 65 10.64 4.00 -0.72
N ARG A 66 10.07 4.17 -1.92
CA ARG A 66 10.10 3.11 -2.94
C ARG A 66 11.51 2.66 -3.26
N MET A 67 12.46 3.56 -3.20
CA MET A 67 13.87 3.30 -3.50
C MET A 67 14.71 2.95 -2.29
N SER A 68 14.11 2.85 -1.12
CA SER A 68 14.84 2.58 0.12
C SER A 68 15.22 1.10 0.26
N ASP A 69 16.25 0.87 1.06
CA ASP A 69 16.68 -0.49 1.39
C ASP A 69 15.60 -1.24 2.18
N VAL A 70 14.86 -0.51 3.01
CA VAL A 70 13.76 -1.08 3.79
C VAL A 70 12.70 -1.67 2.85
N GLU A 71 12.30 -0.92 1.81
CA GLU A 71 11.31 -1.42 0.85
C GLU A 71 11.88 -2.57 0.03
N ALA A 72 13.13 -2.50 -0.40
CA ALA A 72 13.76 -3.59 -1.15
C ALA A 72 13.79 -4.89 -0.33
N GLU A 73 14.10 -4.80 0.95
CA GLU A 73 14.10 -5.93 1.86
C GLU A 73 12.70 -6.49 2.05
N ARG A 74 11.72 -5.62 2.20
CA ARG A 74 10.32 -6.00 2.34
C ARG A 74 9.82 -6.73 1.09
N GLN A 75 10.17 -6.26 -0.10
CA GLN A 75 9.82 -6.91 -1.36
C GLN A 75 10.42 -8.32 -1.44
N ARG A 76 11.67 -8.47 -1.03
CA ARG A 76 12.31 -9.80 -1.00
C ARG A 76 11.61 -10.75 -0.04
N ALA A 77 11.20 -10.24 1.12
CA ALA A 77 10.51 -11.05 2.12
C ALA A 77 9.12 -11.50 1.65
N MET A 78 8.42 -10.65 0.89
CA MET A 78 7.10 -10.97 0.35
C MET A 78 7.13 -11.90 -0.85
N ALA A 79 8.19 -11.85 -1.64
CA ALA A 79 8.27 -12.52 -2.95
C ALA A 79 7.85 -13.99 -2.94
N PRO A 80 8.21 -14.82 -1.95
CA PRO A 80 7.82 -16.23 -1.95
C PRO A 80 6.32 -16.47 -1.92
N TYR A 81 5.54 -15.48 -1.48
CA TYR A 81 4.10 -15.63 -1.26
C TYR A 81 3.26 -14.94 -2.35
N VAL A 82 3.87 -14.21 -3.27
CA VAL A 82 3.16 -13.42 -4.27
C VAL A 82 3.17 -14.14 -5.61
N GLU A 83 1.98 -14.38 -6.16
CA GLU A 83 1.82 -15.01 -7.47
C GLU A 83 1.66 -13.98 -8.58
N ALA A 84 1.01 -12.85 -8.27
CA ALA A 84 0.78 -11.78 -9.23
C ALA A 84 0.71 -10.45 -8.49
N GLU A 85 1.11 -9.38 -9.16
CA GLU A 85 1.14 -8.06 -8.57
C GLU A 85 0.84 -6.98 -9.61
N SER A 86 0.06 -5.99 -9.21
CA SER A 86 -0.14 -4.78 -9.98
C SER A 86 -0.11 -3.58 -9.05
N SER A 87 0.29 -2.43 -9.55
CA SER A 87 0.45 -1.24 -8.72
C SER A 87 0.12 0.02 -9.50
N GLY A 88 -0.43 1.00 -8.81
CA GLY A 88 -0.73 2.29 -9.40
C GLY A 88 -0.55 3.40 -8.39
N VAL A 89 -0.18 4.58 -8.89
CA VAL A 89 -0.01 5.77 -8.05
C VAL A 89 -0.96 6.84 -8.57
N TYR A 90 -1.69 7.43 -7.66
CA TYR A 90 -2.73 8.40 -7.98
C TYR A 90 -2.53 9.65 -7.13
N VAL A 91 -2.96 10.77 -7.67
CA VAL A 91 -3.04 12.01 -6.91
C VAL A 91 -4.52 12.26 -6.66
N GLY A 92 -4.87 12.47 -5.41
CA GLY A 92 -6.27 12.61 -5.04
C GLY A 92 -6.45 13.52 -3.85
N ARG A 93 -7.67 13.57 -3.39
CA ARG A 93 -8.04 14.33 -2.21
C ARG A 93 -9.16 13.62 -1.48
N GLU A 94 -9.27 13.88 -0.20
CA GLU A 94 -10.39 13.40 0.58
C GLU A 94 -11.64 14.19 0.21
N LEU A 95 -12.73 13.48 -0.02
CA LEU A 95 -14.01 14.12 -0.30
C LEU A 95 -14.72 14.42 1.00
N GLU A 96 -15.25 15.63 1.09
CA GLU A 96 -16.11 16.01 2.19
C GLU A 96 -17.51 15.54 1.87
N LEU A 97 -18.04 14.67 2.69
CA LEU A 97 -19.37 14.12 2.48
C LEU A 97 -20.38 14.89 3.35
N PRO A 98 -21.57 15.20 2.80
CA PRO A 98 -22.61 15.85 3.61
C PRO A 98 -23.02 14.93 4.74
N ARG A 99 -23.17 15.50 5.92
CA ARG A 99 -23.68 14.74 7.06
C ARG A 99 -25.21 14.70 7.00
N SER A 100 -25.77 13.55 7.35
CA SER A 100 -27.21 13.44 7.50
C SER A 100 -27.67 14.32 8.65
N PRO A 101 -28.82 15.02 8.49
CA PRO A 101 -29.39 15.84 9.55
C PRO A 101 -29.78 15.00 10.77
#